data_02f68b359b2cef414ed76e8e0fa72ee8
#
_entry.id   02f68b359b2cef414ed76e8e0fa72ee8
#
_cell.length_a   1.000
_cell.length_b   1.000
_cell.length_c   1.000
_cell.angle_alpha   90.00
_cell.angle_beta   90.00
_cell.angle_gamma   90.00
#
_symmetry.space_group_name_H-M   'P 1'
#
loop_
_entity.id
_entity.type
_entity.pdbx_description
1 polymer ?
#
loop_
_entity_poly.entity_id
_entity_poly.type
_entity_poly.pdbx_seq_one_letter_code
_entity_poly.pdbx_strand_id
1 'polypeptide(L)'
;MPGVIDTLNELRKQGIKIGSTTGYTQAMMDVVLPNAARKGYTTDKCVTPNDLPAGRPFPYMIYQNMIDLAIPSTDCVLKYGDTIADIKEGINAKVWTVGVILGSNELGLTQEEVEQMSPATLTARKAEVRQRMLLAGAHYVVDSIEELPQIIELINHKLNTNH
;
A
#
# COMPACT_ATOMS: atom_id res chain seq x y z
N MET A 1 3.56 -1.39 -13.01
CA MET A 1 2.21 -1.88 -12.66
C MET A 1 1.19 -1.01 -13.36
N PRO A 2 0.31 -1.56 -14.17
CA PRO A 2 -0.79 -0.83 -14.79
C PRO A 2 -1.70 -0.18 -13.71
N GLY A 3 -2.37 0.92 -14.07
CA GLY A 3 -3.37 1.57 -13.23
C GLY A 3 -2.87 2.41 -12.05
N VAL A 4 -1.59 2.30 -11.65
CA VAL A 4 -1.08 2.99 -10.45
C VAL A 4 -1.24 4.50 -10.53
N ILE A 5 -0.78 5.10 -11.62
CA ILE A 5 -0.78 6.57 -11.77
C ILE A 5 -2.21 7.10 -11.87
N ASP A 6 -3.05 6.42 -12.64
CA ASP A 6 -4.45 6.82 -12.82
C ASP A 6 -5.24 6.72 -11.52
N THR A 7 -5.09 5.60 -10.79
CA THR A 7 -5.72 5.41 -9.48
C THR A 7 -5.27 6.48 -8.47
N LEU A 8 -3.95 6.74 -8.36
CA LEU A 8 -3.46 7.78 -7.44
C LEU A 8 -3.96 9.18 -7.82
N ASN A 9 -4.04 9.48 -9.11
CA ASN A 9 -4.59 10.76 -9.57
C ASN A 9 -6.08 10.91 -9.27
N GLU A 10 -6.85 9.81 -9.38
CA GLU A 10 -8.25 9.78 -8.97
C GLU A 10 -8.41 10.04 -7.47
N LEU A 11 -7.63 9.36 -6.64
CA LEU A 11 -7.65 9.54 -5.18
C LEU A 11 -7.28 10.98 -4.79
N ARG A 12 -6.29 11.59 -5.45
CA ARG A 12 -5.94 13.01 -5.22
C ARG A 12 -7.09 13.97 -5.57
N LYS A 13 -7.84 13.71 -6.65
CA LYS A 13 -9.02 14.52 -6.99
C LYS A 13 -10.08 14.48 -5.90
N GLN A 14 -10.12 13.42 -5.11
CA GLN A 14 -10.99 13.25 -3.94
C GLN A 14 -10.41 13.89 -2.66
N GLY A 15 -9.25 14.55 -2.75
CA GLY A 15 -8.56 15.17 -1.61
C GLY A 15 -7.75 14.21 -0.74
N ILE A 16 -7.56 12.97 -1.18
CA ILE A 16 -6.77 11.97 -0.45
C ILE A 16 -5.28 12.27 -0.64
N LYS A 17 -4.56 12.35 0.47
CA LYS A 17 -3.11 12.53 0.49
C LYS A 17 -2.40 11.18 0.34
N ILE A 18 -1.30 11.18 -0.41
CA ILE A 18 -0.53 9.97 -0.71
C ILE A 18 0.81 10.04 0.02
N GLY A 19 0.91 9.31 1.12
CA GLY A 19 2.17 9.08 1.82
C GLY A 19 2.84 7.79 1.35
N SER A 20 4.15 7.69 1.50
CA SER A 20 4.86 6.45 1.27
C SER A 20 5.78 6.10 2.43
N THR A 21 5.87 4.81 2.74
CA THR A 21 6.86 4.23 3.65
C THR A 21 7.76 3.30 2.86
N THR A 22 9.04 3.27 3.16
CA THR A 22 10.00 2.45 2.42
C THR A 22 11.07 1.88 3.34
N GLY A 23 11.58 0.69 2.99
CA GLY A 23 12.76 0.12 3.64
C GLY A 23 14.09 0.68 3.08
N TYR A 24 14.03 1.51 2.05
CA TYR A 24 15.23 2.13 1.48
C TYR A 24 15.75 3.26 2.37
N THR A 25 17.08 3.47 2.30
CA THR A 25 17.70 4.62 2.96
C THR A 25 17.36 5.92 2.23
N GLN A 26 17.54 7.06 2.91
CA GLN A 26 17.34 8.38 2.29
C GLN A 26 18.20 8.53 1.02
N ALA A 27 19.47 8.13 1.06
CA ALA A 27 20.34 8.20 -0.10
C ALA A 27 19.84 7.38 -1.31
N MET A 28 19.21 6.24 -1.06
CA MET A 28 18.58 5.46 -2.14
C MET A 28 17.33 6.19 -2.68
N MET A 29 16.53 6.78 -1.80
CA MET A 29 15.32 7.50 -2.19
C MET A 29 15.62 8.80 -2.95
N ASP A 30 16.75 9.45 -2.70
CA ASP A 30 17.20 10.63 -3.44
C ASP A 30 17.44 10.33 -4.94
N VAL A 31 17.69 9.05 -5.28
CA VAL A 31 17.79 8.58 -6.67
C VAL A 31 16.44 8.07 -7.19
N VAL A 32 15.70 7.34 -6.34
CA VAL A 32 14.45 6.68 -6.76
C VAL A 32 13.32 7.68 -7.00
N LEU A 33 13.13 8.66 -6.10
CA LEU A 33 12.01 9.61 -6.17
C LEU A 33 12.02 10.46 -7.47
N PRO A 34 13.15 11.06 -7.90
CA PRO A 34 13.18 11.79 -9.17
C PRO A 34 12.90 10.91 -10.40
N ASN A 35 13.35 9.65 -10.37
CA ASN A 35 13.06 8.71 -11.45
C ASN A 35 11.58 8.28 -11.49
N ALA A 36 10.98 8.07 -10.32
CA ALA A 36 9.55 7.78 -10.20
C ALA A 36 8.70 8.98 -10.66
N ALA A 37 9.07 10.21 -10.28
CA ALA A 37 8.40 11.43 -10.68
C ALA A 37 8.40 11.63 -12.20
N ARG A 38 9.53 11.35 -12.89
CA ARG A 38 9.59 11.37 -14.35
C ARG A 38 8.63 10.39 -15.03
N LYS A 39 8.27 9.31 -14.33
CA LYS A 39 7.29 8.32 -14.79
C LYS A 39 5.87 8.64 -14.34
N GLY A 40 5.64 9.81 -13.73
CA GLY A 40 4.33 10.27 -13.27
C GLY A 40 3.96 9.84 -11.85
N TYR A 41 4.80 9.08 -11.15
CA TYR A 41 4.55 8.70 -9.76
C TYR A 41 5.16 9.73 -8.80
N THR A 42 4.30 10.37 -8.00
CA THR A 42 4.71 11.28 -6.93
C THR A 42 3.96 10.94 -5.64
N THR A 43 4.54 11.30 -4.50
CA THR A 43 3.89 11.22 -3.18
C THR A 43 3.93 12.58 -2.51
N ASP A 44 2.95 12.86 -1.65
CA ASP A 44 2.92 14.10 -0.86
C ASP A 44 3.98 14.06 0.24
N LYS A 45 4.30 12.85 0.73
CA LYS A 45 5.40 12.59 1.67
C LYS A 45 5.97 11.20 1.44
N CYS A 46 7.29 11.07 1.54
CA CYS A 46 7.99 9.79 1.61
C CYS A 46 8.81 9.74 2.91
N VAL A 47 8.62 8.70 3.70
CA VAL A 47 9.33 8.49 4.97
C VAL A 47 10.20 7.25 4.86
N THR A 48 11.47 7.42 5.21
CA THR A 48 12.47 6.35 5.33
C THR A 48 12.70 6.01 6.80
N PRO A 49 13.32 4.86 7.14
CA PRO A 49 13.57 4.51 8.54
C PRO A 49 14.78 5.27 9.16
N ASN A 50 15.49 6.12 8.39
CA ASN A 50 16.78 6.68 8.81
C ASN A 50 16.75 7.44 10.14
N ASP A 51 15.76 8.28 10.36
CA ASP A 51 15.66 9.13 11.55
C ASP A 51 14.59 8.62 12.54
N LEU A 52 14.22 7.35 12.41
CA LEU A 52 13.19 6.71 13.23
C LEU A 52 13.77 5.57 14.06
N PRO A 53 13.16 5.22 15.20
CA PRO A 53 13.65 4.15 16.07
C PRO A 53 13.75 2.79 15.39
N ALA A 54 12.88 2.51 14.41
CA ALA A 54 12.90 1.27 13.62
C ALA A 54 12.07 1.41 12.31
N GLY A 55 12.40 0.59 11.32
CA GLY A 55 11.60 0.40 10.11
C GLY A 55 10.46 -0.61 10.30
N ARG A 56 9.88 -1.07 9.19
CA ARG A 56 8.84 -2.11 9.20
C ARG A 56 9.28 -3.38 9.95
N PRO A 57 8.44 -4.02 10.69
CA PRO A 57 6.97 -3.86 10.82
C PRO A 57 6.51 -2.85 11.89
N PHE A 58 7.40 -2.03 12.43
CA PHE A 58 7.05 -1.01 13.42
C PHE A 58 6.29 0.16 12.75
N PRO A 59 5.36 0.84 13.47
CA PRO A 59 4.42 1.79 12.87
C PRO A 59 5.00 3.20 12.66
N TYR A 60 6.25 3.42 12.99
CA TYR A 60 6.84 4.76 13.09
C TYR A 60 6.79 5.56 11.77
N MET A 61 7.04 4.91 10.63
CA MET A 61 6.98 5.59 9.33
C MET A 61 5.55 6.02 8.96
N ILE A 62 4.54 5.24 9.34
CA ILE A 62 3.13 5.63 9.15
C ILE A 62 2.80 6.82 10.03
N TYR A 63 3.18 6.79 11.31
CA TYR A 63 2.94 7.91 12.22
C TYR A 63 3.66 9.17 11.79
N GLN A 64 4.90 9.07 11.30
CA GLN A 64 5.61 10.22 10.75
C GLN A 64 4.91 10.81 9.52
N ASN A 65 4.42 9.97 8.61
CA ASN A 65 3.59 10.43 7.49
C ASN A 65 2.33 11.16 7.98
N MET A 66 1.64 10.63 9.01
CA MET A 66 0.46 11.27 9.58
C MET A 66 0.78 12.67 10.14
N ILE A 67 1.89 12.79 10.88
CA ILE A 67 2.34 14.09 11.43
C ILE A 67 2.64 15.07 10.30
N ASP A 68 3.46 14.67 9.34
CA ASP A 68 3.91 15.53 8.24
C ASP A 68 2.77 15.95 7.30
N LEU A 69 1.76 15.10 7.15
CA LEU A 69 0.59 15.34 6.32
C LEU A 69 -0.61 15.91 7.11
N ALA A 70 -0.44 16.18 8.42
CA ALA A 70 -1.48 16.67 9.33
C ALA A 70 -2.76 15.80 9.31
N ILE A 71 -2.59 14.47 9.42
CA ILE A 71 -3.70 13.53 9.52
C ILE A 71 -3.98 13.23 11.00
N PRO A 72 -5.17 13.58 11.54
CA PRO A 72 -5.40 13.58 12.99
C PRO A 72 -5.79 12.21 13.58
N SER A 73 -6.24 11.27 12.75
CA SER A 73 -6.74 9.96 13.23
C SER A 73 -6.24 8.82 12.37
N THR A 74 -5.92 7.71 13.02
CA THR A 74 -5.57 6.45 12.34
C THR A 74 -6.76 5.87 11.55
N ASP A 75 -8.00 6.19 11.93
CA ASP A 75 -9.20 5.77 11.21
C ASP A 75 -9.29 6.37 9.80
N CYS A 76 -8.63 7.53 9.60
CA CYS A 76 -8.54 8.20 8.30
C CYS A 76 -7.36 7.74 7.45
N VAL A 77 -6.66 6.70 7.85
CA VAL A 77 -5.45 6.22 7.17
C VAL A 77 -5.65 4.80 6.66
N LEU A 78 -5.19 4.58 5.44
CA LEU A 78 -5.12 3.26 4.82
C LEU A 78 -3.67 2.96 4.41
N LYS A 79 -3.14 1.86 4.92
CA LYS A 79 -1.88 1.28 4.45
C LYS A 79 -2.18 0.31 3.31
N TYR A 80 -1.60 0.59 2.15
CA TYR A 80 -1.60 -0.29 0.98
C TYR A 80 -0.21 -0.87 0.79
N GLY A 81 -0.09 -2.18 0.68
CA GLY A 81 1.22 -2.83 0.61
C GLY A 81 1.22 -4.19 -0.06
N ASP A 82 2.40 -4.62 -0.47
CA ASP A 82 2.64 -5.82 -1.28
C ASP A 82 3.42 -6.91 -0.53
N THR A 83 3.78 -6.67 0.73
CA THR A 83 4.52 -7.62 1.56
C THR A 83 3.83 -7.87 2.91
N ILE A 84 4.15 -8.99 3.53
CA ILE A 84 3.71 -9.29 4.92
C ILE A 84 4.24 -8.23 5.91
N ALA A 85 5.43 -7.68 5.66
CA ALA A 85 5.97 -6.60 6.49
C ALA A 85 5.13 -5.32 6.40
N ASP A 86 4.58 -5.00 5.21
CA ASP A 86 3.65 -3.87 5.02
C ASP A 86 2.34 -4.10 5.76
N ILE A 87 1.79 -5.31 5.67
CA ILE A 87 0.56 -5.66 6.38
C ILE A 87 0.76 -5.48 7.90
N LYS A 88 1.86 -6.03 8.43
CA LYS A 88 2.17 -5.90 9.87
C LYS A 88 2.43 -4.44 10.28
N GLU A 89 3.06 -3.63 9.45
CA GLU A 89 3.24 -2.19 9.69
C GLU A 89 1.88 -1.48 9.85
N GLY A 90 0.94 -1.74 8.93
CA GLY A 90 -0.41 -1.18 8.99
C GLY A 90 -1.20 -1.62 10.24
N ILE A 91 -1.16 -2.91 10.55
CA ILE A 91 -1.84 -3.46 11.75
C ILE A 91 -1.23 -2.89 13.04
N ASN A 92 0.09 -2.80 13.12
CA ASN A 92 0.77 -2.23 14.28
C ASN A 92 0.49 -0.73 14.42
N ALA A 93 0.28 -0.01 13.32
CA ALA A 93 -0.15 1.38 13.31
C ALA A 93 -1.64 1.57 13.64
N LYS A 94 -2.43 0.48 13.68
CA LYS A 94 -3.89 0.51 13.87
C LYS A 94 -4.60 1.33 12.78
N VAL A 95 -4.17 1.18 11.55
CA VAL A 95 -4.78 1.79 10.38
C VAL A 95 -5.47 0.74 9.51
N TRP A 96 -6.36 1.15 8.63
CA TRP A 96 -6.90 0.27 7.60
C TRP A 96 -5.76 -0.30 6.77
N THR A 97 -5.79 -1.60 6.51
CA THR A 97 -4.67 -2.29 5.86
C THR A 97 -5.16 -3.13 4.72
N VAL A 98 -4.64 -2.85 3.52
CA VAL A 98 -5.01 -3.51 2.26
C VAL A 98 -3.77 -4.12 1.63
N GLY A 99 -3.83 -5.42 1.37
CA GLY A 99 -2.81 -6.13 0.62
C GLY A 99 -3.09 -6.14 -0.88
N VAL A 100 -2.07 -6.14 -1.72
CA VAL A 100 -2.17 -6.30 -3.18
C VAL A 100 -1.43 -7.54 -3.64
N ILE A 101 -1.98 -8.25 -4.61
CA ILE A 101 -1.45 -9.53 -5.09
C ILE A 101 -0.62 -9.37 -6.36
N LEU A 102 -1.20 -8.80 -7.43
CA LEU A 102 -0.51 -8.66 -8.71
C LEU A 102 0.62 -7.63 -8.62
N GLY A 103 1.80 -8.03 -9.06
CA GLY A 103 3.02 -7.25 -8.95
C GLY A 103 3.61 -7.18 -7.55
N SER A 104 3.11 -7.99 -6.60
CA SER A 104 3.65 -8.06 -5.24
C SER A 104 4.90 -8.95 -5.17
N ASN A 105 5.76 -8.64 -4.20
CA ASN A 105 6.86 -9.51 -3.82
C ASN A 105 6.36 -10.87 -3.29
N GLU A 106 5.18 -10.90 -2.66
CA GLU A 106 4.58 -12.13 -2.14
C GLU A 106 4.14 -13.11 -3.24
N LEU A 107 3.69 -12.58 -4.40
CA LEU A 107 3.39 -13.41 -5.57
C LEU A 107 4.68 -13.88 -6.25
N GLY A 108 5.71 -13.02 -6.29
CA GLY A 108 7.03 -13.32 -6.81
C GLY A 108 7.06 -13.59 -8.30
N LEU A 109 6.13 -13.03 -9.08
CA LEU A 109 6.01 -13.20 -10.52
C LEU A 109 6.14 -11.86 -11.23
N THR A 110 6.85 -11.84 -12.34
CA THR A 110 6.85 -10.72 -13.27
C THR A 110 5.52 -10.63 -14.02
N GLN A 111 5.25 -9.49 -14.63
CA GLN A 111 4.05 -9.32 -15.45
C GLN A 111 4.02 -10.35 -16.61
N GLU A 112 5.16 -10.60 -17.25
CA GLU A 112 5.27 -11.56 -18.33
C GLU A 112 4.96 -13.00 -17.89
N GLU A 113 5.46 -13.41 -16.71
CA GLU A 113 5.16 -14.72 -16.12
C GLU A 113 3.67 -14.85 -15.78
N VAL A 114 3.04 -13.80 -15.29
CA VAL A 114 1.59 -13.77 -15.03
C VAL A 114 0.79 -13.95 -16.31
N GLU A 115 1.17 -13.27 -17.40
CA GLU A 115 0.50 -13.36 -18.70
C GLU A 115 0.65 -14.72 -19.36
N GLN A 116 1.77 -15.40 -19.14
CA GLN A 116 2.06 -16.74 -19.69
C GLN A 116 1.50 -17.89 -18.85
N MET A 117 1.09 -17.60 -17.61
CA MET A 117 0.60 -18.64 -16.69
C MET A 117 -0.83 -19.08 -17.04
N SER A 118 -1.14 -20.37 -16.84
CA SER A 118 -2.51 -20.84 -17.00
C SER A 118 -3.43 -20.17 -16.00
N PRO A 119 -4.68 -19.84 -16.37
CA PRO A 119 -5.65 -19.20 -15.46
C PRO A 119 -5.86 -19.98 -14.15
N ALA A 120 -5.88 -21.30 -14.21
CA ALA A 120 -6.07 -22.16 -13.04
C ALA A 120 -4.88 -22.04 -12.07
N THR A 121 -3.65 -22.08 -12.59
CA THR A 121 -2.43 -21.95 -11.80
C THR A 121 -2.32 -20.57 -11.17
N LEU A 122 -2.60 -19.52 -11.95
CA LEU A 122 -2.59 -18.14 -11.44
C LEU A 122 -3.62 -17.95 -10.34
N THR A 123 -4.84 -18.47 -10.50
CA THR A 123 -5.89 -18.41 -9.50
C THR A 123 -5.46 -19.09 -8.18
N ALA A 124 -4.84 -20.27 -8.26
CA ALA A 124 -4.33 -20.96 -7.08
C ALA A 124 -3.24 -20.16 -6.37
N ARG A 125 -2.25 -19.62 -7.11
CA ARG A 125 -1.17 -18.78 -6.57
C ARG A 125 -1.70 -17.51 -5.90
N LYS A 126 -2.66 -16.83 -6.53
CA LYS A 126 -3.33 -15.65 -5.95
C LYS A 126 -4.07 -15.99 -4.67
N ALA A 127 -4.76 -17.13 -4.61
CA ALA A 127 -5.46 -17.59 -3.41
C ALA A 127 -4.51 -17.82 -2.24
N GLU A 128 -3.35 -18.43 -2.48
CA GLU A 128 -2.31 -18.62 -1.45
C GLU A 128 -1.78 -17.30 -0.90
N VAL A 129 -1.46 -16.34 -1.78
CA VAL A 129 -0.99 -15.01 -1.36
C VAL A 129 -2.07 -14.29 -0.57
N ARG A 130 -3.31 -14.30 -1.05
CA ARG A 130 -4.47 -13.70 -0.37
C ARG A 130 -4.62 -14.25 1.04
N GLN A 131 -4.57 -15.58 1.19
CA GLN A 131 -4.69 -16.23 2.49
C GLN A 131 -3.56 -15.80 3.44
N ARG A 132 -2.31 -15.76 2.98
CA ARG A 132 -1.17 -15.30 3.80
C ARG A 132 -1.35 -13.86 4.27
N MET A 133 -1.78 -12.95 3.40
CA MET A 133 -2.01 -11.55 3.75
C MET A 133 -3.17 -11.39 4.75
N LEU A 134 -4.26 -12.13 4.57
CA LEU A 134 -5.38 -12.13 5.52
C LEU A 134 -4.97 -12.68 6.88
N LEU A 135 -4.21 -13.78 6.91
CA LEU A 135 -3.66 -14.35 8.16
C LEU A 135 -2.67 -13.41 8.86
N ALA A 136 -1.96 -12.57 8.11
CA ALA A 136 -1.10 -11.54 8.67
C ALA A 136 -1.88 -10.34 9.24
N GLY A 137 -3.21 -10.28 9.02
CA GLY A 137 -4.12 -9.29 9.58
C GLY A 137 -4.66 -8.27 8.60
N ALA A 138 -4.40 -8.38 7.29
CA ALA A 138 -4.97 -7.45 6.31
C ALA A 138 -6.50 -7.40 6.42
N HIS A 139 -7.08 -6.21 6.44
CA HIS A 139 -8.54 -6.03 6.46
C HIS A 139 -9.15 -6.37 5.11
N TYR A 140 -8.43 -6.10 4.03
CA TYR A 140 -8.81 -6.43 2.65
C TYR A 140 -7.57 -6.86 1.87
N VAL A 141 -7.79 -7.66 0.84
CA VAL A 141 -6.75 -8.02 -0.14
C VAL A 141 -7.35 -7.92 -1.53
N VAL A 142 -6.74 -7.12 -2.37
CA VAL A 142 -7.15 -6.87 -3.76
C VAL A 142 -6.19 -7.52 -4.75
N ASP A 143 -6.64 -7.77 -5.95
CA ASP A 143 -5.77 -8.27 -7.01
C ASP A 143 -4.89 -7.15 -7.56
N SER A 144 -5.44 -5.96 -7.77
CA SER A 144 -4.72 -4.81 -8.32
C SER A 144 -5.09 -3.51 -7.59
N ILE A 145 -4.27 -2.46 -7.79
CA ILE A 145 -4.54 -1.13 -7.22
C ILE A 145 -5.83 -0.49 -7.76
N GLU A 146 -6.29 -0.91 -8.92
CA GLU A 146 -7.51 -0.38 -9.55
C GLU A 146 -8.78 -0.68 -8.73
N GLU A 147 -8.72 -1.67 -7.83
CA GLU A 147 -9.80 -1.98 -6.90
C GLU A 147 -9.79 -1.09 -5.63
N LEU A 148 -8.71 -0.34 -5.41
CA LEU A 148 -8.52 0.44 -4.17
C LEU A 148 -9.60 1.52 -3.96
N PRO A 149 -10.09 2.26 -4.97
CA PRO A 149 -11.18 3.22 -4.79
C PRO A 149 -12.44 2.59 -4.19
N GLN A 150 -12.83 1.40 -4.66
CA GLN A 150 -14.00 0.67 -4.13
C GLN A 150 -13.80 0.25 -2.66
N ILE A 151 -12.59 -0.16 -2.29
CA ILE A 151 -12.26 -0.48 -0.89
C ILE A 151 -12.35 0.76 -0.02
N ILE A 152 -11.90 1.92 -0.50
CA ILE A 152 -12.01 3.19 0.23
C ILE A 152 -13.47 3.57 0.45
N GLU A 153 -14.33 3.40 -0.54
CA GLU A 153 -15.78 3.63 -0.39
C GLU A 153 -16.40 2.72 0.67
N LEU A 154 -16.04 1.43 0.68
CA LEU A 154 -16.49 0.49 1.71
C LEU A 154 -16.03 0.89 3.11
N ILE A 155 -14.81 1.35 3.26
CA ILE A 155 -14.26 1.83 4.53
C ILE A 155 -15.01 3.08 4.98
N ASN A 156 -15.19 4.06 4.11
CA ASN A 156 -15.93 5.29 4.39
C ASN A 156 -17.38 5.00 4.82
N HIS A 157 -18.03 4.04 4.16
CA HIS A 157 -19.37 3.62 4.58
C HIS A 157 -19.37 3.04 5.99
N LYS A 158 -18.42 2.18 6.33
CA LYS A 158 -18.30 1.62 7.69
C LYS A 158 -18.03 2.69 8.75
N LEU A 159 -17.18 3.66 8.46
CA LEU A 159 -16.91 4.77 9.39
C LEU A 159 -18.17 5.61 9.65
N ASN A 160 -18.95 5.88 8.61
CA ASN A 160 -20.18 6.68 8.73
C ASN A 160 -21.33 5.92 9.42
N THR A 161 -21.35 4.59 9.42
CA THR A 161 -22.40 3.78 10.06
C THR A 161 -22.10 3.46 11.53
N ASN A 162 -20.88 3.68 12.00
CA ASN A 162 -20.47 3.44 13.38
C ASN A 162 -20.50 4.71 14.25
N HIS A 163 -21.01 5.81 13.71
CA HIS A 163 -21.31 7.07 14.39
C HIS A 163 -22.82 7.32 14.39
#